data_d4561ffc796fee628b71eba6e943a9d0
#
_entry.id   d4561ffc796fee628b71eba6e943a9d0
#
_cell.length_a   1.000
_cell.length_b   1.000
_cell.length_c   1.000
_cell.angle_alpha   90.00
_cell.angle_beta   90.00
_cell.angle_gamma   90.00
#
_symmetry.space_group_name_H-M   'P 1'
#
loop_
_entity.id
_entity.type
_entity.pdbx_description
1 polymer ?
#
loop_
_entity_poly.entity_id
_entity_poly.type
_entity_poly.pdbx_seq_one_letter_code
_entity_poly.pdbx_strand_id
1 'polypeptide(L)'
;YTGSIEVPSLGPLEMSLGVAEGDEGTYLLLTVPTQGTQDIPLKATFMQGGMLFAELPQAGLSFEVKENKDQSKLTGVMHQGLEFLIDFIRVEELSTLIRPQEPKAPFPYTEREVTVLHPDNFLLQGTLTIPEGKGPFPCAVMISGSGQQDRDETMMGHKPFLVIADYLSRIGIAVLRYDDRGIGGSVM
;
A
#
# COMPACT_ATOMS: atom_id res chain seq x y z
N TYR A 1 -17.13 -5.57 0.83
CA TYR A 1 -18.17 -4.65 1.31
C TYR A 1 -17.75 -3.22 1.02
N THR A 2 -18.68 -2.38 0.60
CA THR A 2 -18.43 -0.96 0.36
C THR A 2 -19.55 -0.11 0.96
N GLY A 3 -19.20 1.09 1.40
CA GLY A 3 -20.11 2.06 1.97
C GLY A 3 -19.42 3.38 2.25
N SER A 4 -20.10 4.28 2.94
CA SER A 4 -19.53 5.55 3.37
C SER A 4 -19.84 5.81 4.83
N ILE A 5 -18.98 6.59 5.46
CA ILE A 5 -19.21 7.19 6.78
C ILE A 5 -19.29 8.70 6.65
N GLU A 6 -20.10 9.36 7.48
CA GLU A 6 -20.16 10.81 7.53
C GLU A 6 -19.07 11.35 8.48
N VAL A 7 -18.06 11.98 7.94
CA VAL A 7 -16.99 12.58 8.74
C VAL A 7 -17.30 14.06 8.98
N PRO A 8 -17.38 14.52 10.25
CA PRO A 8 -17.61 15.93 10.55
C PRO A 8 -16.63 16.84 9.82
N SER A 9 -17.12 17.86 9.15
CA SER A 9 -16.37 18.87 8.39
C SER A 9 -15.71 18.39 7.08
N LEU A 10 -15.75 17.09 6.76
CA LEU A 10 -15.21 16.53 5.51
C LEU A 10 -16.29 15.95 4.59
N GLY A 11 -17.47 15.62 5.15
CA GLY A 11 -18.56 14.95 4.42
C GLY A 11 -18.37 13.45 4.30
N PRO A 12 -19.05 12.82 3.32
CA PRO A 12 -18.98 11.37 3.16
C PRO A 12 -17.60 10.90 2.76
N LEU A 13 -17.07 9.93 3.52
CA LEU A 13 -15.84 9.23 3.23
C LEU A 13 -16.18 7.82 2.76
N GLU A 14 -15.95 7.56 1.48
CA GLU A 14 -16.13 6.23 0.91
C GLU A 14 -15.00 5.29 1.36
N MET A 15 -15.39 4.06 1.71
CA MET A 15 -14.44 3.02 2.07
C MET A 15 -14.94 1.63 1.70
N SER A 16 -14.02 0.69 1.62
CA SER A 16 -14.31 -0.71 1.36
C SER A 16 -13.61 -1.59 2.38
N LEU A 17 -14.29 -2.66 2.79
CA LEU A 17 -13.75 -3.72 3.62
C LEU A 17 -13.80 -5.04 2.84
N GLY A 18 -12.63 -5.55 2.49
CA GLY A 18 -12.45 -6.91 1.99
C GLY A 18 -12.23 -7.87 3.16
N VAL A 19 -12.55 -9.16 2.96
CA VAL A 19 -12.21 -10.22 3.90
C VAL A 19 -11.20 -11.13 3.22
N ALA A 20 -10.07 -11.35 3.86
CA ALA A 20 -9.01 -12.25 3.38
C ALA A 20 -8.57 -13.21 4.47
N GLU A 21 -8.21 -14.42 4.07
CA GLU A 21 -7.60 -15.42 4.95
C GLU A 21 -6.10 -15.46 4.68
N GLY A 22 -5.31 -15.54 5.74
CA GLY A 22 -3.87 -15.67 5.69
C GLY A 22 -3.35 -16.66 6.73
N ASP A 23 -2.05 -16.88 6.76
CA ASP A 23 -1.41 -17.88 7.63
C ASP A 23 -1.67 -17.62 9.14
N GLU A 24 -1.90 -16.38 9.52
CA GLU A 24 -2.19 -15.97 10.91
C GLU A 24 -3.68 -15.77 11.20
N GLY A 25 -4.58 -16.11 10.27
CA GLY A 25 -6.03 -16.01 10.41
C GLY A 25 -6.71 -15.04 9.45
N THR A 26 -7.90 -14.59 9.83
CA THR A 26 -8.72 -13.69 9.04
C THR A 26 -8.24 -12.24 9.17
N TYR A 27 -8.18 -11.53 8.06
CA TYR A 27 -7.90 -10.10 7.98
C TYR A 27 -9.06 -9.38 7.33
N LEU A 28 -9.34 -8.16 7.80
CA LEU A 28 -10.07 -7.18 7.01
C LEU A 28 -9.06 -6.34 6.21
N LEU A 29 -9.35 -6.13 4.94
CA LEU A 29 -8.56 -5.28 4.04
C LEU A 29 -9.31 -3.95 3.87
N LEU A 30 -8.76 -2.89 4.44
CA LEU A 30 -9.35 -1.56 4.36
C LEU A 30 -8.83 -0.82 3.13
N THR A 31 -9.75 -0.29 2.33
CA THR A 31 -9.46 0.62 1.22
C THR A 31 -10.24 1.91 1.44
N VAL A 32 -9.53 3.05 1.38
CA VAL A 32 -10.10 4.41 1.43
C VAL A 32 -9.56 5.21 0.25
N PRO A 33 -10.27 5.21 -0.90
CA PRO A 33 -9.74 5.74 -2.16
C PRO A 33 -9.32 7.20 -2.09
N THR A 34 -10.10 8.05 -1.41
CA THR A 34 -9.81 9.48 -1.26
C THR A 34 -8.56 9.78 -0.43
N GLN A 35 -8.15 8.83 0.42
CA GLN A 35 -6.90 8.91 1.20
C GLN A 35 -5.75 8.17 0.52
N GLY A 36 -5.95 7.63 -0.68
CA GLY A 36 -4.94 6.90 -1.41
C GLY A 36 -4.54 5.56 -0.78
N THR A 37 -5.34 5.04 0.16
CA THR A 37 -5.07 3.75 0.81
C THR A 37 -5.79 2.62 0.11
N GLN A 38 -5.13 1.48 -0.04
CA GLN A 38 -5.70 0.27 -0.62
C GLN A 38 -5.17 -0.96 0.11
N ASP A 39 -6.08 -1.90 0.41
CA ASP A 39 -5.79 -3.22 0.95
C ASP A 39 -4.92 -3.21 2.23
N ILE A 40 -5.15 -2.21 3.10
CA ILE A 40 -4.47 -2.12 4.39
C ILE A 40 -4.97 -3.27 5.28
N PRO A 41 -4.11 -4.21 5.68
CA PRO A 41 -4.53 -5.34 6.48
C PRO A 41 -4.81 -4.92 7.94
N LEU A 42 -6.01 -5.23 8.39
CA LEU A 42 -6.43 -5.12 9.78
C LEU A 42 -6.53 -6.53 10.34
N LYS A 43 -5.82 -6.81 11.42
CA LYS A 43 -5.94 -8.12 12.07
C LYS A 43 -7.35 -8.28 12.63
N ALA A 44 -8.03 -9.32 12.20
CA ALA A 44 -9.41 -9.58 12.59
C ALA A 44 -9.48 -10.71 13.63
N THR A 45 -10.40 -10.57 14.57
CA THR A 45 -10.69 -11.59 15.60
C THR A 45 -12.20 -11.77 15.72
N PHE A 46 -12.67 -13.00 15.62
CA PHE A 46 -14.07 -13.31 15.85
C PHE A 46 -14.41 -13.26 17.33
N MET A 47 -15.45 -12.50 17.67
CA MET A 47 -16.00 -12.36 19.01
C MET A 47 -17.25 -13.25 19.17
N GLN A 48 -17.75 -13.36 20.41
CA GLN A 48 -19.01 -14.07 20.65
C GLN A 48 -20.17 -13.46 19.86
N GLY A 49 -21.07 -14.29 19.33
CA GLY A 49 -22.26 -13.85 18.59
C GLY A 49 -22.00 -13.49 17.13
N GLY A 50 -20.82 -13.84 16.57
CA GLY A 50 -20.49 -13.59 15.17
C GLY A 50 -20.10 -12.14 14.86
N MET A 51 -19.74 -11.38 15.90
CA MET A 51 -19.07 -10.09 15.72
C MET A 51 -17.62 -10.31 15.33
N LEU A 52 -17.15 -9.50 14.40
CA LEU A 52 -15.77 -9.42 14.00
C LEU A 52 -15.18 -8.11 14.54
N PHE A 53 -14.10 -8.24 15.30
CA PHE A 53 -13.28 -7.11 15.74
C PHE A 53 -12.02 -7.04 14.89
N ALA A 54 -11.69 -5.85 14.40
CA ALA A 54 -10.46 -5.63 13.66
C ALA A 54 -9.85 -4.29 14.01
N GLU A 55 -8.52 -4.19 14.04
CA GLU A 55 -7.85 -2.98 14.46
C GLU A 55 -6.59 -2.65 13.65
N LEU A 56 -6.27 -1.36 13.63
CA LEU A 56 -5.01 -0.79 13.15
C LEU A 56 -4.51 0.19 14.23
N PRO A 57 -3.78 -0.31 15.25
CA PRO A 57 -3.43 0.49 16.43
C PRO A 57 -2.63 1.75 16.13
N GLN A 58 -1.72 1.69 15.14
CA GLN A 58 -0.91 2.83 14.72
C GLN A 58 -1.74 3.99 14.11
N ALA A 59 -2.96 3.70 13.64
CA ALA A 59 -3.90 4.71 13.16
C ALA A 59 -5.01 5.04 14.19
N GLY A 60 -5.00 4.39 15.37
CA GLY A 60 -6.06 4.51 16.36
C GLY A 60 -7.41 4.08 15.84
N LEU A 61 -7.43 3.10 14.91
CA LEU A 61 -8.61 2.66 14.17
C LEU A 61 -9.01 1.26 14.63
N SER A 62 -10.31 1.07 14.89
CA SER A 62 -10.89 -0.25 15.10
C SER A 62 -12.28 -0.37 14.52
N PHE A 63 -12.68 -1.60 14.23
CA PHE A 63 -13.99 -1.98 13.71
C PHE A 63 -14.61 -3.04 14.60
N GLU A 64 -15.89 -2.87 14.93
CA GLU A 64 -16.76 -3.89 15.52
C GLU A 64 -17.91 -4.11 14.56
N VAL A 65 -17.85 -5.16 13.76
CA VAL A 65 -18.77 -5.38 12.67
C VAL A 65 -19.36 -6.77 12.68
N LYS A 66 -20.55 -6.89 12.12
CA LYS A 66 -21.28 -8.14 11.99
C LYS A 66 -21.86 -8.26 10.59
N GLU A 67 -21.65 -9.41 10.00
CA GLU A 67 -22.30 -9.79 8.76
C GLU A 67 -23.73 -10.26 9.02
N ASN A 68 -24.70 -9.82 8.21
CA ASN A 68 -26.07 -10.31 8.30
C ASN A 68 -26.20 -11.75 7.76
N LYS A 69 -27.35 -12.40 8.01
CA LYS A 69 -27.53 -13.84 7.72
C LYS A 69 -27.41 -14.21 6.24
N ASP A 70 -27.79 -13.32 5.34
CA ASP A 70 -27.73 -13.52 3.90
C ASP A 70 -26.41 -13.02 3.28
N GLN A 71 -25.48 -12.57 4.12
CA GLN A 71 -24.16 -12.07 3.73
C GLN A 71 -24.17 -10.88 2.76
N SER A 72 -25.27 -10.14 2.70
CA SER A 72 -25.42 -8.99 1.80
C SER A 72 -24.91 -7.70 2.42
N LYS A 73 -24.84 -7.62 3.76
CA LYS A 73 -24.47 -6.41 4.51
C LYS A 73 -23.49 -6.69 5.64
N LEU A 74 -22.67 -5.68 5.90
CA LEU A 74 -21.80 -5.60 7.07
C LEU A 74 -22.20 -4.37 7.87
N THR A 75 -22.67 -4.57 9.09
CA THR A 75 -23.15 -3.49 9.97
C THR A 75 -22.35 -3.45 11.26
N GLY A 76 -22.18 -2.27 11.84
CA GLY A 76 -21.44 -2.13 13.09
C GLY A 76 -20.96 -0.73 13.35
N VAL A 77 -19.81 -0.62 14.00
CA VAL A 77 -19.21 0.65 14.41
C VAL A 77 -17.73 0.65 14.03
N MET A 78 -17.27 1.77 13.52
CA MET A 78 -15.85 2.11 13.38
C MET A 78 -15.49 3.16 14.44
N HIS A 79 -14.37 2.96 15.12
CA HIS A 79 -13.83 3.92 16.08
C HIS A 79 -12.52 4.50 15.54
N GLN A 80 -12.46 5.82 15.43
CA GLN A 80 -11.24 6.58 15.16
C GLN A 80 -11.35 7.97 15.77
N GLY A 81 -11.07 8.07 17.07
CA GLY A 81 -11.32 9.30 17.84
C GLY A 81 -12.81 9.62 18.06
N LEU A 82 -13.65 9.23 17.13
CA LEU A 82 -15.11 9.28 17.15
C LEU A 82 -15.68 7.91 16.80
N GLU A 83 -16.98 7.75 17.00
CA GLU A 83 -17.74 6.56 16.58
C GLU A 83 -18.50 6.85 15.29
N PHE A 84 -18.37 5.93 14.32
CA PHE A 84 -19.05 6.00 13.03
C PHE A 84 -19.85 4.73 12.81
N LEU A 85 -21.14 4.88 12.52
CA LEU A 85 -21.96 3.74 12.15
C LEU A 85 -21.58 3.22 10.77
N ILE A 86 -21.47 1.90 10.65
CA ILE A 86 -21.18 1.21 9.40
C ILE A 86 -22.45 0.48 8.93
N ASP A 87 -22.85 0.76 7.70
CA ASP A 87 -23.86 0.02 6.93
C ASP A 87 -23.30 -0.17 5.50
N PHE A 88 -22.48 -1.20 5.33
CA PHE A 88 -21.82 -1.49 4.08
C PHE A 88 -22.53 -2.63 3.36
N ILE A 89 -22.63 -2.51 2.05
CA ILE A 89 -23.22 -3.53 1.17
C ILE A 89 -22.13 -4.40 0.57
N ARG A 90 -22.44 -5.67 0.34
CA ARG A 90 -21.56 -6.59 -0.37
C ARG A 90 -21.54 -6.23 -1.84
N VAL A 91 -20.34 -6.22 -2.42
CA VAL A 91 -20.10 -6.03 -3.84
C VAL A 91 -19.27 -7.20 -4.37
N GLU A 92 -19.41 -7.55 -5.64
CA GLU A 92 -18.65 -8.63 -6.26
C GLU A 92 -17.19 -8.23 -6.47
N GLU A 93 -16.95 -6.94 -6.79
CA GLU A 93 -15.62 -6.39 -6.97
C GLU A 93 -15.46 -5.11 -6.17
N LEU A 94 -14.35 -5.00 -5.45
CA LEU A 94 -13.99 -3.75 -4.78
C LEU A 94 -13.43 -2.76 -5.79
N SER A 95 -13.73 -1.49 -5.60
CA SER A 95 -13.12 -0.42 -6.39
C SER A 95 -11.61 -0.45 -6.19
N THR A 96 -10.87 -0.74 -7.26
CA THR A 96 -9.43 -0.64 -7.24
C THR A 96 -9.00 0.81 -7.31
N LEU A 97 -8.04 1.19 -6.48
CA LEU A 97 -7.47 2.51 -6.55
C LEU A 97 -6.70 2.68 -7.87
N ILE A 98 -7.22 3.52 -8.77
CA ILE A 98 -6.52 3.83 -10.01
C ILE A 98 -5.41 4.82 -9.70
N ARG A 99 -4.16 4.41 -9.94
CA ARG A 99 -2.96 5.23 -9.78
C ARG A 99 -2.39 5.57 -11.17
N PRO A 100 -2.91 6.62 -11.83
CA PRO A 100 -2.51 6.95 -13.21
C PRO A 100 -1.05 7.38 -13.30
N GLN A 101 -0.44 7.79 -12.20
CA GLN A 101 0.98 8.17 -12.13
C GLN A 101 1.92 6.96 -12.10
N GLU A 102 1.43 5.76 -11.74
CA GLU A 102 2.29 4.58 -11.71
C GLU A 102 2.66 4.15 -13.13
N PRO A 103 3.95 4.00 -13.42
CA PRO A 103 4.41 3.65 -14.74
C PRO A 103 4.01 2.23 -15.11
N LYS A 104 3.63 2.04 -16.38
CA LYS A 104 3.25 0.74 -16.95
C LYS A 104 4.14 0.43 -18.14
N ALA A 105 4.54 -0.83 -18.24
CA ALA A 105 5.29 -1.32 -19.41
C ALA A 105 4.45 -1.20 -20.72
N PRO A 106 5.10 -1.01 -21.88
CA PRO A 106 6.54 -0.96 -22.08
C PRO A 106 7.16 0.37 -21.67
N PHE A 107 8.35 0.29 -21.04
CA PHE A 107 9.07 1.49 -20.62
C PHE A 107 10.02 1.99 -21.73
N PRO A 108 10.19 3.31 -21.93
CA PRO A 108 11.18 3.89 -22.85
C PRO A 108 12.57 3.99 -22.18
N TYR A 109 12.95 3.02 -21.38
CA TYR A 109 14.23 2.90 -20.69
C TYR A 109 14.43 1.44 -20.30
N THR A 110 15.64 1.08 -19.94
CA THR A 110 15.99 -0.27 -19.47
C THR A 110 16.02 -0.32 -17.95
N GLU A 111 15.45 -1.36 -17.36
CA GLU A 111 15.61 -1.69 -15.95
C GLU A 111 16.64 -2.83 -15.81
N ARG A 112 17.56 -2.67 -14.87
CA ARG A 112 18.56 -3.66 -14.55
C ARG A 112 18.70 -3.84 -13.05
N GLU A 113 18.56 -5.07 -12.58
CA GLU A 113 18.88 -5.41 -11.20
C GLU A 113 20.37 -5.23 -10.93
N VAL A 114 20.70 -4.62 -9.83
CA VAL A 114 22.06 -4.37 -9.37
C VAL A 114 22.22 -4.79 -7.92
N THR A 115 23.44 -5.23 -7.61
CA THR A 115 23.84 -5.58 -6.24
C THR A 115 25.02 -4.71 -5.86
N VAL A 116 24.95 -4.06 -4.72
CA VAL A 116 26.02 -3.21 -4.18
C VAL A 116 26.53 -3.83 -2.89
N LEU A 117 27.84 -4.09 -2.83
CA LEU A 117 28.48 -4.52 -1.60
C LEU A 117 28.77 -3.31 -0.73
N HIS A 118 28.14 -3.28 0.47
CA HIS A 118 28.42 -2.25 1.47
C HIS A 118 29.75 -2.52 2.19
N PRO A 119 30.50 -1.49 2.62
CA PRO A 119 31.77 -1.66 3.35
C PRO A 119 31.67 -2.56 4.59
N ASP A 120 30.53 -2.62 5.25
CA ASP A 120 30.27 -3.51 6.39
C ASP A 120 29.90 -4.95 5.98
N ASN A 121 30.19 -5.32 4.75
CA ASN A 121 30.08 -6.67 4.21
C ASN A 121 28.65 -7.25 4.17
N PHE A 122 27.66 -6.43 3.80
CA PHE A 122 26.32 -6.86 3.43
C PHE A 122 25.98 -6.38 2.01
N LEU A 123 24.99 -7.03 1.38
CA LEU A 123 24.57 -6.72 0.01
C LEU A 123 23.29 -5.89 0.03
N LEU A 124 23.30 -4.81 -0.75
CA LEU A 124 22.10 -4.04 -1.08
C LEU A 124 21.66 -4.42 -2.50
N GLN A 125 20.40 -4.79 -2.63
CA GLN A 125 19.77 -5.07 -3.92
C GLN A 125 18.99 -3.85 -4.39
N GLY A 126 19.09 -3.57 -5.68
CA GLY A 126 18.43 -2.41 -6.24
C GLY A 126 18.10 -2.57 -7.72
N THR A 127 17.35 -1.62 -8.24
CA THR A 127 17.02 -1.49 -9.65
C THR A 127 17.66 -0.20 -10.18
N LEU A 128 18.46 -0.33 -11.24
CA LEU A 128 18.99 0.81 -12.00
C LEU A 128 18.15 0.98 -13.26
N THR A 129 17.46 2.11 -13.38
CA THR A 129 16.81 2.52 -14.63
C THR A 129 17.78 3.31 -15.48
N ILE A 130 17.90 2.94 -16.76
CA ILE A 130 18.88 3.51 -17.70
C ILE A 130 18.14 4.07 -18.90
N PRO A 131 18.22 5.39 -19.17
CA PRO A 131 17.61 5.99 -20.34
C PRO A 131 18.06 5.37 -21.66
N GLU A 132 17.25 5.47 -22.70
CA GLU A 132 17.65 5.11 -24.05
C GLU A 132 18.75 6.04 -24.58
N GLY A 133 19.65 5.49 -25.40
CA GLY A 133 20.71 6.24 -26.09
C GLY A 133 22.12 5.85 -25.66
N LYS A 134 23.07 6.71 -26.04
CA LYS A 134 24.49 6.53 -25.74
C LYS A 134 24.87 7.36 -24.52
N GLY A 135 25.23 6.67 -23.41
CA GLY A 135 25.75 7.35 -22.22
C GLY A 135 27.12 8.07 -22.47
N PRO A 136 27.70 8.64 -21.43
CA PRO A 136 27.26 8.51 -20.03
C PRO A 136 26.03 9.35 -19.72
N PHE A 137 25.16 8.83 -18.84
CA PHE A 137 23.99 9.57 -18.33
C PHE A 137 24.29 10.13 -16.93
N PRO A 138 23.73 11.30 -16.57
CA PRO A 138 23.67 11.69 -15.17
C PRO A 138 22.87 10.63 -14.41
N CYS A 139 23.21 10.41 -13.14
CA CYS A 139 22.56 9.40 -12.32
C CYS A 139 22.11 9.99 -10.99
N ALA A 140 20.85 9.76 -10.65
CA ALA A 140 20.30 10.01 -9.32
C ALA A 140 20.27 8.73 -8.50
N VAL A 141 20.55 8.85 -7.20
CA VAL A 141 20.39 7.75 -6.23
C VAL A 141 19.25 8.16 -5.31
N MET A 142 18.22 7.32 -5.23
CA MET A 142 17.10 7.53 -4.33
C MET A 142 17.50 7.06 -2.94
N ILE A 143 17.28 7.92 -1.94
CA ILE A 143 17.58 7.62 -0.53
C ILE A 143 16.27 7.67 0.22
N SER A 144 15.90 6.55 0.83
CA SER A 144 14.68 6.38 1.62
C SER A 144 14.65 7.27 2.87
N GLY A 145 13.45 7.48 3.39
CA GLY A 145 13.20 8.18 4.65
C GLY A 145 13.56 7.35 5.88
N SER A 146 12.95 7.69 7.01
CA SER A 146 13.18 6.99 8.27
C SER A 146 12.54 5.60 8.27
N GLY A 147 13.25 4.61 8.83
CA GLY A 147 12.80 3.23 8.93
C GLY A 147 13.35 2.37 7.79
N GLN A 148 12.96 1.11 7.79
CA GLN A 148 13.33 0.16 6.74
C GLN A 148 12.33 0.25 5.60
N GLN A 149 12.80 0.61 4.41
CA GLN A 149 11.99 0.82 3.22
C GLN A 149 12.45 -0.07 2.06
N ASP A 150 11.50 -0.46 1.21
CA ASP A 150 11.84 -1.07 -0.07
C ASP A 150 12.34 -0.01 -1.07
N ARG A 151 12.90 -0.45 -2.18
CA ARG A 151 13.46 0.41 -3.24
C ARG A 151 12.46 1.40 -3.84
N ASP A 152 11.17 1.16 -3.69
CA ASP A 152 10.10 1.99 -4.22
C ASP A 152 9.53 2.96 -3.17
N GLU A 153 10.00 2.85 -1.90
CA GLU A 153 9.45 3.54 -0.72
C GLU A 153 7.93 3.33 -0.63
N THR A 154 7.54 2.04 -0.73
CA THR A 154 6.13 1.67 -0.82
C THR A 154 5.37 2.04 0.45
N MET A 155 4.40 2.93 0.31
CA MET A 155 3.53 3.36 1.40
C MET A 155 2.07 3.26 0.97
N MET A 156 1.27 2.48 1.69
CA MET A 156 -0.15 2.27 1.40
C MET A 156 -0.42 1.89 -0.08
N GLY A 157 0.46 1.06 -0.65
CA GLY A 157 0.40 0.64 -2.06
C GLY A 157 0.84 1.69 -3.07
N HIS A 158 1.24 2.90 -2.66
CA HIS A 158 1.87 3.89 -3.53
C HIS A 158 3.38 3.68 -3.55
N LYS A 159 4.00 3.89 -4.73
CA LYS A 159 5.43 3.67 -4.98
C LYS A 159 6.10 4.95 -5.48
N PRO A 160 6.33 5.94 -4.60
CA PRO A 160 6.79 7.25 -5.01
C PRO A 160 8.14 7.22 -5.74
N PHE A 161 9.09 6.38 -5.30
CA PHE A 161 10.39 6.29 -5.96
C PHE A 161 10.31 5.65 -7.35
N LEU A 162 9.39 4.71 -7.57
CA LEU A 162 9.12 4.17 -8.90
C LEU A 162 8.62 5.26 -9.86
N VAL A 163 7.68 6.10 -9.39
CA VAL A 163 7.11 7.21 -10.18
C VAL A 163 8.18 8.24 -10.52
N ILE A 164 9.01 8.62 -9.54
CA ILE A 164 10.09 9.59 -9.75
C ILE A 164 11.14 9.02 -10.71
N ALA A 165 11.51 7.75 -10.54
CA ALA A 165 12.49 7.09 -11.39
C ALA A 165 12.02 6.99 -12.85
N ASP A 166 10.75 6.66 -13.08
CA ASP A 166 10.16 6.67 -14.43
C ASP A 166 10.26 8.05 -15.07
N TYR A 167 9.84 9.10 -14.35
CA TYR A 167 9.92 10.47 -14.86
C TYR A 167 11.35 10.87 -15.20
N LEU A 168 12.30 10.67 -14.28
CA LEU A 168 13.71 11.05 -14.49
C LEU A 168 14.34 10.26 -15.65
N SER A 169 14.04 8.97 -15.76
CA SER A 169 14.56 8.15 -16.86
C SER A 169 14.04 8.58 -18.22
N ARG A 170 12.79 9.03 -18.31
CA ARG A 170 12.22 9.59 -19.54
C ARG A 170 12.88 10.90 -19.99
N ILE A 171 13.46 11.66 -19.07
CA ILE A 171 14.17 12.92 -19.37
C ILE A 171 15.69 12.75 -19.42
N GLY A 172 16.21 11.51 -19.49
CA GLY A 172 17.62 11.23 -19.72
C GLY A 172 18.48 11.10 -18.47
N ILE A 173 17.92 10.90 -17.29
CA ILE A 173 18.63 10.70 -16.03
C ILE A 173 18.47 9.26 -15.60
N ALA A 174 19.57 8.53 -15.43
CA ALA A 174 19.55 7.20 -14.83
C ALA A 174 19.19 7.29 -13.34
N VAL A 175 18.49 6.28 -12.81
CA VAL A 175 18.09 6.29 -11.40
C VAL A 175 18.40 4.96 -10.75
N LEU A 176 19.11 5.00 -9.63
CA LEU A 176 19.30 3.87 -8.74
C LEU A 176 18.32 3.94 -7.58
N ARG A 177 17.48 2.91 -7.45
CA ARG A 177 16.63 2.65 -6.29
C ARG A 177 17.11 1.36 -5.64
N TYR A 178 17.19 1.30 -4.32
CA TYR A 178 17.66 0.10 -3.62
C TYR A 178 16.83 -0.17 -2.37
N ASP A 179 16.75 -1.44 -1.99
CA ASP A 179 16.10 -1.88 -0.76
C ASP A 179 17.03 -1.62 0.42
N ASP A 180 16.49 -1.13 1.52
CA ASP A 180 17.24 -0.96 2.75
C ASP A 180 17.70 -2.32 3.31
N ARG A 181 18.73 -2.29 4.15
CA ARG A 181 19.26 -3.50 4.78
C ARG A 181 18.17 -4.28 5.51
N GLY A 182 18.01 -5.56 5.17
CA GLY A 182 17.02 -6.46 5.75
C GLY A 182 15.64 -6.39 5.12
N ILE A 183 15.47 -5.63 4.03
CA ILE A 183 14.22 -5.49 3.29
C ILE A 183 14.39 -6.01 1.86
N GLY A 184 13.29 -6.52 1.29
CA GLY A 184 13.23 -6.93 -0.10
C GLY A 184 14.34 -7.92 -0.46
N GLY A 185 15.17 -7.55 -1.43
CA GLY A 185 16.33 -8.34 -1.85
C GLY A 185 17.61 -8.10 -1.03
N SER A 186 17.63 -7.09 -0.14
CA SER A 186 18.79 -6.72 0.69
C SER A 186 18.85 -7.53 1.98
N VAL A 187 18.87 -8.85 1.86
CA VAL A 187 18.95 -9.78 3.02
C VAL A 187 20.34 -9.75 3.65
N MET A 188 20.39 -10.05 4.95
CA MET A 188 21.63 -10.13 5.72
C MET A 188 22.36 -11.45 5.49
#